data_cc724127a2e9f6ebd6f3725337154450
#
_entry.id   cc724127a2e9f6ebd6f3725337154450
#
_cell.length_a   1.000
_cell.length_b   1.000
_cell.length_c   1.000
_cell.angle_alpha   90.00
_cell.angle_beta   90.00
_cell.angle_gamma   90.00
#
_symmetry.space_group_name_H-M   'P 1'
#
loop_
_entity.id
_entity.type
_entity.pdbx_description
1 polymer ?
#
loop_
_entity_poly.entity_id
_entity_poly.type
_entity_poly.pdbx_seq_one_letter_code
_entity_poly.pdbx_strand_id
1 'polypeptide(L)'
;MASSHKVEHFEIPADNVENLKNFYTSLFGWQFEKGETQGYWMVKDAGMSGAVVQKENPQQLSTQFVTVESIEDYINKAKQLGARVIKNKQEISEGYYAVLEDPQKIHLEYGSINK
;
A
#
# COMPACT_ATOMS: atom_id res chain seq x y z
N MET A 1 17.70 -13.33 -5.38
CA MET A 1 17.08 -13.30 -4.62
C MET A 1 16.40 -12.24 -4.46
N ALA A 2 15.54 -12.29 -4.31
CA ALA A 2 14.71 -11.28 -4.27
C ALA A 2 15.13 -10.28 -3.39
N SER A 3 14.97 -9.17 -3.72
CA SER A 3 15.24 -8.16 -2.91
C SER A 3 14.23 -8.09 -1.93
N SER A 4 14.01 -9.05 -1.23
CA SER A 4 12.94 -9.09 -0.35
C SER A 4 12.99 -8.05 0.70
N HIS A 5 11.84 -7.71 1.25
CA HIS A 5 11.68 -6.86 2.42
C HIS A 5 12.02 -5.41 2.16
N LYS A 6 11.93 -4.98 0.91
CA LYS A 6 12.09 -3.57 0.59
C LYS A 6 10.73 -2.89 0.53
N VAL A 7 10.68 -1.66 0.99
CA VAL A 7 9.49 -0.85 0.80
C VAL A 7 9.52 -0.36 -0.64
N GLU A 8 8.56 -0.79 -1.44
CA GLU A 8 8.57 -0.48 -2.86
C GLU A 8 7.34 0.26 -3.34
N HIS A 9 6.44 0.57 -2.45
CA HIS A 9 5.21 1.27 -2.82
C HIS A 9 4.59 1.88 -1.57
N PHE A 10 3.93 3.01 -1.72
CA PHE A 10 3.18 3.59 -0.61
C PHE A 10 1.78 3.96 -1.08
N GLU A 11 0.85 4.07 -0.15
CA GLU A 11 -0.48 4.56 -0.45
C GLU A 11 -0.91 5.57 0.59
N ILE A 12 -1.52 6.65 0.12
CA ILE A 12 -2.05 7.70 0.98
C ILE A 12 -3.56 7.76 0.75
N PRO A 13 -4.35 7.31 1.70
CA PRO A 13 -5.80 7.36 1.54
C PRO A 13 -6.33 8.75 1.87
N ALA A 14 -7.33 9.19 1.13
CA ALA A 14 -7.88 10.52 1.31
C ALA A 14 -9.39 10.49 1.20
N ASP A 15 -10.05 11.33 1.97
CA ASP A 15 -11.48 11.53 1.82
C ASP A 15 -11.78 12.25 0.52
N ASN A 16 -10.98 13.23 0.19
CA ASN A 16 -11.14 14.01 -1.04
C ASN A 16 -9.85 13.89 -1.84
N VAL A 17 -9.84 12.95 -2.76
CA VAL A 17 -8.65 12.64 -3.54
C VAL A 17 -8.22 13.84 -4.40
N GLU A 18 -9.18 14.54 -5.00
CA GLU A 18 -8.85 15.69 -5.84
C GLU A 18 -8.15 16.79 -5.03
N ASN A 19 -8.65 17.05 -3.84
CA ASN A 19 -8.05 18.05 -2.97
C ASN A 19 -6.61 17.65 -2.62
N LEU A 20 -6.40 16.41 -2.28
CA LEU A 20 -5.06 15.94 -1.90
C LEU A 20 -4.10 15.96 -3.08
N LYS A 21 -4.55 15.56 -4.27
CA LYS A 21 -3.72 15.62 -5.45
C LYS A 21 -3.28 17.06 -5.72
N ASN A 22 -4.22 18.00 -5.65
CA ASN A 22 -3.90 19.40 -5.89
C ASN A 22 -2.90 19.93 -4.88
N PHE A 23 -3.03 19.52 -3.63
CA PHE A 23 -2.10 19.92 -2.59
C PHE A 23 -0.68 19.46 -2.92
N TYR A 24 -0.52 18.18 -3.25
CA TYR A 24 0.82 17.65 -3.52
C TYR A 24 1.39 18.17 -4.83
N THR A 25 0.56 18.40 -5.84
CA THR A 25 1.04 19.00 -7.07
C THR A 25 1.55 20.42 -6.82
N SER A 26 0.82 21.17 -6.03
CA SER A 26 1.22 22.55 -5.74
C SER A 26 2.46 22.60 -4.86
N LEU A 27 2.58 21.67 -3.92
CA LEU A 27 3.66 21.72 -2.96
C LEU A 27 4.95 21.13 -3.53
N PHE A 28 4.87 20.00 -4.19
CA PHE A 28 6.04 19.25 -4.63
C PHE A 28 6.15 19.11 -6.15
N GLY A 29 5.14 19.50 -6.90
CA GLY A 29 5.14 19.29 -8.34
C GLY A 29 4.84 17.86 -8.76
N TRP A 30 4.34 17.05 -7.85
CA TRP A 30 4.01 15.67 -8.20
C TRP A 30 2.92 15.63 -9.25
N GLN A 31 3.04 14.69 -10.17
CA GLN A 31 2.05 14.46 -11.21
C GLN A 31 1.29 13.19 -10.87
N PHE A 32 0.03 13.12 -11.27
CA PHE A 32 -0.80 11.96 -10.97
C PHE A 32 -1.36 11.36 -12.24
N GLU A 33 -1.45 10.04 -12.26
CA GLU A 33 -1.99 9.32 -13.40
C GLU A 33 -3.05 8.36 -12.89
N LYS A 34 -4.20 8.34 -13.54
CA LYS A 34 -5.30 7.49 -13.10
C LYS A 34 -4.91 6.02 -13.17
N GLY A 35 -5.18 5.30 -12.10
CA GLY A 35 -4.94 3.88 -12.06
C GLY A 35 -6.13 3.09 -12.57
N GLU A 36 -6.04 1.77 -12.52
CA GLU A 36 -7.10 0.92 -13.02
C GLU A 36 -8.34 0.94 -12.15
N THR A 37 -8.15 1.10 -10.85
CA THR A 37 -9.27 1.11 -9.91
C THR A 37 -9.76 2.54 -9.72
N GLN A 38 -11.06 2.71 -9.68
CA GLN A 38 -11.63 4.02 -9.45
C GLN A 38 -11.13 4.58 -8.12
N GLY A 39 -10.79 5.85 -8.11
CA GLY A 39 -10.28 6.48 -6.90
C GLY A 39 -8.83 6.18 -6.60
N TYR A 40 -8.11 5.58 -7.52
CA TYR A 40 -6.71 5.21 -7.34
C TYR A 40 -5.87 6.03 -8.33
N TRP A 41 -5.01 6.88 -7.81
CA TRP A 41 -4.19 7.76 -8.65
C TRP A 41 -2.73 7.54 -8.35
N MET A 42 -2.00 7.06 -9.37
CA MET A 42 -0.56 6.79 -9.23
C MET A 42 0.18 8.10 -9.17
N VAL A 43 1.14 8.20 -8.25
CA VAL A 43 1.97 9.39 -8.17
C VAL A 43 3.22 9.18 -9.01
N LYS A 44 3.61 10.21 -9.72
CA LYS A 44 4.83 10.19 -10.52
C LYS A 44 5.81 11.15 -9.89
N ASP A 45 7.07 10.87 -10.02
CA ASP A 45 8.13 11.76 -9.57
C ASP A 45 8.28 11.89 -8.04
N ALA A 46 7.78 10.92 -7.31
CA ALA A 46 7.96 10.93 -5.85
C ALA A 46 9.18 10.12 -5.40
N GLY A 47 9.95 9.62 -6.36
CA GLY A 47 11.15 8.85 -6.02
C GLY A 47 10.91 7.37 -5.87
N MET A 48 9.68 6.96 -5.64
CA MET A 48 9.30 5.56 -5.59
C MET A 48 7.85 5.46 -6.01
N SER A 49 7.41 4.25 -6.29
CA SER A 49 6.03 4.00 -6.65
C SER A 49 5.11 4.38 -5.50
N GLY A 50 4.01 5.01 -5.82
CA GLY A 50 3.04 5.38 -4.80
C GLY A 50 1.70 5.74 -5.41
N ALA A 51 0.71 5.93 -4.56
CA ALA A 51 -0.62 6.30 -5.01
C ALA A 51 -1.37 7.07 -3.95
N VAL A 52 -2.27 7.93 -4.42
CA VAL A 52 -3.29 8.53 -3.57
C VAL A 52 -4.57 7.80 -3.88
N VAL A 53 -5.27 7.33 -2.86
CA VAL A 53 -6.43 6.47 -3.05
C VAL A 53 -7.62 7.02 -2.26
N GLN A 54 -8.82 6.70 -2.72
CA GLN A 54 -10.02 7.06 -1.98
C GLN A 54 -10.09 6.21 -0.72
N LYS A 55 -10.32 6.83 0.43
CA LYS A 55 -10.49 6.10 1.66
C LYS A 55 -11.67 5.15 1.58
N GLU A 56 -11.50 3.96 2.10
CA GLU A 56 -12.56 2.97 2.19
C GLU A 56 -13.23 2.97 3.55
N ASN A 57 -12.57 3.48 4.56
CA ASN A 57 -13.17 3.64 5.88
C ASN A 57 -12.44 4.76 6.63
N PRO A 58 -13.07 5.35 7.64
CA PRO A 58 -12.50 6.53 8.30
C PRO A 58 -11.19 6.28 9.03
N GLN A 59 -10.90 5.03 9.38
CA GLN A 59 -9.68 4.72 10.10
C GLN A 59 -8.50 4.39 9.22
N GLN A 60 -8.68 4.40 7.91
CA GLN A 60 -7.61 4.03 7.00
C GLN A 60 -6.51 5.08 7.04
N LEU A 61 -5.28 4.63 7.17
CA LEU A 61 -4.11 5.49 7.26
C LEU A 61 -3.15 5.19 6.14
N SER A 62 -2.18 6.08 5.97
CA SER A 62 -1.11 5.88 5.00
C SER A 62 -0.37 4.58 5.30
N THR A 63 -0.03 3.83 4.27
CA THR A 63 0.66 2.55 4.43
C THR A 63 1.80 2.43 3.44
N GLN A 64 2.74 1.55 3.76
CA GLN A 64 3.78 1.18 2.82
C GLN A 64 3.66 -0.30 2.51
N PHE A 65 4.08 -0.67 1.29
CA PHE A 65 4.07 -2.06 0.86
C PHE A 65 5.48 -2.62 0.95
N VAL A 66 5.63 -3.70 1.68
CA VAL A 66 6.90 -4.42 1.75
C VAL A 66 6.79 -5.64 0.86
N THR A 67 7.73 -5.79 -0.05
CA THR A 67 7.73 -6.93 -0.96
C THR A 67 8.20 -8.19 -0.24
N VAL A 68 7.43 -9.25 -0.37
CA VAL A 68 7.79 -10.53 0.22
C VAL A 68 7.67 -11.63 -0.84
N GLU A 69 8.32 -12.74 -0.61
CA GLU A 69 8.32 -13.84 -1.56
C GLU A 69 7.03 -14.63 -1.53
N SER A 70 6.42 -14.74 -0.38
CA SER A 70 5.18 -15.48 -0.22
C SER A 70 4.32 -14.78 0.82
N ILE A 71 3.18 -14.28 0.38
CA ILE A 71 2.25 -13.59 1.27
C ILE A 71 1.83 -14.51 2.41
N GLU A 72 1.50 -15.76 2.07
CA GLU A 72 0.98 -16.67 3.08
C GLU A 72 2.02 -16.99 4.15
N ASP A 73 3.27 -17.20 3.74
CA ASP A 73 4.32 -17.49 4.70
C ASP A 73 4.54 -16.31 5.65
N TYR A 74 4.52 -15.10 5.11
CA TYR A 74 4.76 -13.92 5.93
C TYR A 74 3.55 -13.56 6.78
N ILE A 75 2.34 -13.87 6.35
CA ILE A 75 1.18 -13.74 7.22
C ILE A 75 1.35 -14.65 8.43
N ASN A 76 1.72 -15.91 8.20
CA ASN A 76 1.87 -16.85 9.30
C ASN A 76 2.99 -16.44 10.24
N LYS A 77 4.12 -16.02 9.69
CA LYS A 77 5.22 -15.57 10.49
C LYS A 77 4.84 -14.33 11.31
N ALA A 78 4.15 -13.40 10.70
CA ALA A 78 3.76 -12.17 11.38
C ALA A 78 2.80 -12.46 12.53
N LYS A 79 1.87 -13.39 12.33
CA LYS A 79 0.94 -13.77 13.40
C LYS A 79 1.70 -14.33 14.59
N GLN A 80 2.73 -15.14 14.33
CA GLN A 80 3.53 -15.68 15.42
C GLN A 80 4.28 -14.59 16.17
N LEU A 81 4.53 -13.48 15.51
CA LEU A 81 5.26 -12.36 16.11
C LEU A 81 4.35 -11.27 16.66
N GLY A 82 3.05 -11.53 16.70
CA GLY A 82 2.13 -10.61 17.35
C GLY A 82 1.30 -9.72 16.46
N ALA A 83 1.38 -9.92 15.15
CA ALA A 83 0.59 -9.12 14.23
C ALA A 83 -0.83 -9.66 14.10
N ARG A 84 -1.72 -8.80 13.65
CA ARG A 84 -3.11 -9.19 13.40
C ARG A 84 -3.40 -8.98 11.93
N VAL A 85 -4.15 -9.90 11.32
CA VAL A 85 -4.48 -9.80 9.90
C VAL A 85 -5.69 -8.91 9.74
N ILE A 86 -5.53 -7.83 8.99
CA ILE A 86 -6.64 -6.94 8.68
C ILE A 86 -7.31 -7.39 7.39
N LYS A 87 -6.52 -7.76 6.40
CA LYS A 87 -7.04 -8.23 5.12
C LYS A 87 -6.16 -9.37 4.65
N ASN A 88 -6.75 -10.53 4.44
CA ASN A 88 -6.01 -11.69 3.97
C ASN A 88 -5.57 -11.52 2.53
N LYS A 89 -4.78 -12.45 2.03
CA LYS A 89 -4.24 -12.41 0.68
C LYS A 89 -5.32 -12.11 -0.34
N GLN A 90 -5.07 -11.10 -1.15
CA GLN A 90 -5.95 -10.69 -2.23
C GLN A 90 -5.18 -10.72 -3.53
N GLU A 91 -5.85 -11.11 -4.60
CA GLU A 91 -5.23 -11.09 -5.91
C GLU A 91 -5.54 -9.78 -6.61
N ILE A 92 -4.53 -9.18 -7.24
CA ILE A 92 -4.70 -7.99 -8.05
C ILE A 92 -4.02 -8.26 -9.38
N SER A 93 -4.17 -7.35 -10.34
CA SER A 93 -3.65 -7.59 -11.69
C SER A 93 -2.15 -7.82 -11.70
N GLU A 94 -1.42 -7.26 -10.75
CA GLU A 94 0.03 -7.35 -10.74
C GLU A 94 0.58 -8.30 -9.69
N GLY A 95 -0.26 -9.10 -9.07
CA GLY A 95 0.21 -10.04 -8.05
C GLY A 95 -0.77 -10.15 -6.92
N TYR A 96 -0.24 -10.10 -5.70
CA TYR A 96 -1.05 -10.31 -4.50
C TYR A 96 -0.65 -9.31 -3.43
N TYR A 97 -1.57 -9.05 -2.50
CA TYR A 97 -1.24 -8.23 -1.34
C TYR A 97 -2.04 -8.69 -0.13
N ALA A 98 -1.62 -8.24 1.03
CA ALA A 98 -2.33 -8.46 2.29
C ALA A 98 -2.05 -7.28 3.20
N VAL A 99 -2.94 -7.05 4.15
CA VAL A 99 -2.78 -5.94 5.09
C VAL A 99 -2.73 -6.52 6.49
N LEU A 100 -1.71 -6.16 7.23
CA LEU A 100 -1.53 -6.58 8.61
C LEU A 100 -1.44 -5.38 9.52
N GLU A 101 -1.76 -5.61 10.78
CA GLU A 101 -1.56 -4.60 11.82
C GLU A 101 -0.42 -5.09 12.67
N ASP A 102 0.63 -4.31 12.80
CA ASP A 102 1.79 -4.73 13.58
C ASP A 102 1.49 -4.65 15.08
N PRO A 103 2.41 -5.09 15.95
CA PRO A 103 2.13 -5.09 17.39
C PRO A 103 1.86 -3.71 17.98
N GLN A 104 2.22 -2.65 17.31
CA GLN A 104 1.93 -1.30 17.76
C GLN A 104 0.69 -0.73 17.08
N LYS A 105 -0.10 -1.59 16.41
CA LYS A 105 -1.36 -1.25 15.76
C LYS A 105 -1.19 -0.35 14.56
N ILE A 106 -0.04 -0.44 13.89
CA ILE A 106 0.21 0.29 12.67
C ILE A 106 0.00 -0.67 11.48
N HIS A 107 -0.72 -0.23 10.48
CA HIS A 107 -1.01 -1.07 9.33
C HIS A 107 0.20 -1.19 8.42
N LEU A 108 0.43 -2.38 7.92
CA LEU A 108 1.53 -2.68 7.04
C LEU A 108 1.01 -3.55 5.92
N GLU A 109 1.32 -3.20 4.69
CA GLU A 109 0.88 -3.99 3.56
C GLU A 109 2.03 -4.79 2.99
N TYR A 110 1.76 -6.03 2.64
CA TYR A 110 2.73 -6.90 1.99
C TYR A 110 2.31 -7.07 0.55
N GLY A 111 3.26 -7.04 -0.34
CA GLY A 111 3.00 -7.26 -1.75
C GLY A 111 3.88 -8.35 -2.30
N SER A 112 3.38 -9.08 -3.28
CA SER A 112 4.16 -10.11 -3.94
C SER A 112 3.67 -10.24 -5.37
N ILE A 113 4.60 -10.32 -6.30
CA ILE A 113 4.25 -10.48 -7.69
C ILE A 113 3.84 -11.92 -7.97
N ASN A 114 4.47 -12.86 -7.33
CA ASN A 114 4.29 -14.26 -7.67
C ASN A 114 3.42 -15.05 -6.73
N LYS A 115 3.29 -14.68 -5.54
CA LYS A 115 2.53 -15.45 -4.56
C LYS A 115 1.85 -14.54 -3.58
#